data_a517a25d9e47d6e31987680427c41165
#
_entry.id   a517a25d9e47d6e31987680427c41165
#
_cell.length_a   1.000
_cell.length_b   1.000
_cell.length_c   1.000
_cell.angle_alpha   90.00
_cell.angle_beta   90.00
_cell.angle_gamma   90.00
#
_symmetry.space_group_name_H-M   'P 1'
#
loop_
_entity.id
_entity.type
_entity.pdbx_description
1 polymer ?
#
loop_
_entity_poly.entity_id
_entity_poly.type
_entity_poly.pdbx_seq_one_letter_code
_entity_poly.pdbx_strand_id
1 'polypeptide(L)'
;KESVIVVHNSMKLYTQIRKLAPQARVVIHMHNAFEPKLLEQNVKMIVPSLYLKKYYQSYLANADIEIVPNGIDLETYQSNFQPITRSELNISPEEKIIFYAGRIVPDKGILLLMQSFEKLAAAHKNLKLVVIGDYTEMSKSDKGAYQRNVREIAKRLKDRCIMLGSIPPEKMYCYYPLADLVVIPSQFQEPFCMVAIEAMGAGKPVLVSTRGGMTEFVKENTTGFHLKEPMTADSISSDILKTLANPELTAVAKQGQDFVFDHYSWDGVTQRFEEVIHNWFE
;
A
#
# COMPACT_ATOMS: atom_id res chain seq x y z
N LYS A 1 -32.95 -14.14 11.28
CA LYS A 1 -31.98 -13.03 11.37
C LYS A 1 -32.17 -12.16 10.14
N GLU A 2 -32.32 -10.87 10.33
CA GLU A 2 -32.37 -9.93 9.19
C GLU A 2 -30.98 -9.78 8.61
N SER A 3 -30.87 -9.85 7.27
CA SER A 3 -29.60 -9.76 6.56
C SER A 3 -29.16 -8.31 6.44
N VAL A 4 -27.85 -8.05 6.53
CA VAL A 4 -27.23 -6.75 6.24
C VAL A 4 -26.59 -6.83 4.85
N ILE A 5 -26.83 -5.83 4.03
CA ILE A 5 -26.23 -5.71 2.70
C ILE A 5 -25.00 -4.80 2.80
N VAL A 6 -23.83 -5.31 2.47
CA VAL A 6 -22.60 -4.52 2.40
C VAL A 6 -22.26 -4.23 0.94
N VAL A 7 -22.19 -2.97 0.60
CA VAL A 7 -21.87 -2.51 -0.76
C VAL A 7 -20.42 -2.01 -0.79
N HIS A 8 -19.57 -2.70 -1.52
CA HIS A 8 -18.17 -2.31 -1.65
C HIS A 8 -17.97 -1.29 -2.77
N ASN A 9 -17.46 -0.13 -2.41
CA ASN A 9 -16.88 0.91 -3.28
C ASN A 9 -17.79 1.41 -4.43
N SER A 10 -19.11 1.20 -4.32
CA SER A 10 -20.09 1.55 -5.35
C SER A 10 -21.25 2.39 -4.79
N MET A 11 -21.09 3.71 -4.79
CA MET A 11 -22.15 4.64 -4.37
C MET A 11 -23.42 4.49 -5.22
N LYS A 12 -23.27 4.23 -6.52
CA LYS A 12 -24.40 4.03 -7.42
C LYS A 12 -25.24 2.82 -7.01
N LEU A 13 -24.60 1.68 -6.73
CA LEU A 13 -25.28 0.47 -6.28
C LEU A 13 -25.94 0.69 -4.92
N TYR A 14 -25.23 1.31 -3.97
CA TYR A 14 -25.79 1.68 -2.67
C TYR A 14 -27.09 2.49 -2.83
N THR A 15 -27.06 3.57 -3.62
CA THR A 15 -28.21 4.43 -3.85
C THR A 15 -29.37 3.69 -4.54
N GLN A 16 -29.07 2.77 -5.46
CA GLN A 16 -30.11 1.95 -6.11
C GLN A 16 -30.79 1.02 -5.10
N ILE A 17 -30.02 0.35 -4.25
CA ILE A 17 -30.58 -0.53 -3.20
C ILE A 17 -31.45 0.27 -2.23
N ARG A 18 -30.98 1.43 -1.77
CA ARG A 18 -31.75 2.32 -0.88
C ARG A 18 -33.08 2.76 -1.48
N LYS A 19 -33.14 2.99 -2.81
CA LYS A 19 -34.37 3.34 -3.52
C LYS A 19 -35.34 2.16 -3.66
N LEU A 20 -34.83 0.97 -3.96
CA LEU A 20 -35.63 -0.22 -4.21
C LEU A 20 -36.11 -0.90 -2.93
N ALA A 21 -35.28 -0.84 -1.87
CA ALA A 21 -35.54 -1.44 -0.57
C ALA A 21 -35.21 -0.45 0.56
N PRO A 22 -36.04 0.60 0.80
CA PRO A 22 -35.75 1.65 1.79
C PRO A 22 -35.57 1.12 3.23
N GLN A 23 -36.20 -0.01 3.57
CA GLN A 23 -36.11 -0.63 4.89
C GLN A 23 -34.93 -1.59 5.03
N ALA A 24 -34.20 -1.87 3.96
CA ALA A 24 -33.05 -2.77 4.05
C ALA A 24 -31.92 -2.17 4.92
N ARG A 25 -31.28 -3.03 5.69
CA ARG A 25 -30.07 -2.70 6.43
C ARG A 25 -28.90 -2.67 5.45
N VAL A 26 -28.44 -1.49 5.07
CA VAL A 26 -27.40 -1.31 4.04
C VAL A 26 -26.25 -0.49 4.60
N VAL A 27 -25.03 -0.99 4.40
CA VAL A 27 -23.77 -0.32 4.73
C VAL A 27 -22.97 -0.14 3.46
N ILE A 28 -22.28 0.97 3.29
CA ILE A 28 -21.31 1.15 2.23
C ILE A 28 -19.88 1.04 2.79
N HIS A 29 -19.08 0.16 2.19
CA HIS A 29 -17.65 0.01 2.53
C HIS A 29 -16.82 0.68 1.44
N MET A 30 -16.20 1.82 1.77
CA MET A 30 -15.44 2.64 0.83
C MET A 30 -13.94 2.43 1.02
N HIS A 31 -13.24 2.11 -0.06
CA HIS A 31 -11.80 1.87 -0.08
C HIS A 31 -11.00 2.99 -0.77
N ASN A 32 -11.69 3.96 -1.38
CA ASN A 32 -11.08 5.07 -2.11
C ASN A 32 -11.74 6.41 -1.74
N ALA A 33 -10.99 7.50 -1.87
CA ALA A 33 -11.48 8.86 -1.66
C ALA A 33 -12.22 9.36 -2.92
N PHE A 34 -13.49 9.02 -3.05
CA PHE A 34 -14.37 9.53 -4.10
C PHE A 34 -15.31 10.58 -3.54
N GLU A 35 -15.58 11.65 -4.29
CA GLU A 35 -16.53 12.66 -3.88
C GLU A 35 -17.94 12.02 -3.71
N PRO A 36 -18.57 12.11 -2.51
CA PRO A 36 -19.76 11.33 -2.19
C PRO A 36 -21.07 11.97 -2.67
N LYS A 37 -21.11 12.44 -3.92
CA LYS A 37 -22.28 13.16 -4.51
C LYS A 37 -23.60 12.39 -4.47
N LEU A 38 -23.55 11.07 -4.40
CA LEU A 38 -24.72 10.19 -4.45
C LEU A 38 -25.16 9.68 -3.08
N LEU A 39 -24.41 9.98 -2.01
CA LEU A 39 -24.67 9.44 -0.69
C LEU A 39 -25.56 10.38 0.14
N GLU A 40 -26.38 9.79 0.99
CA GLU A 40 -27.19 10.49 2.00
C GLU A 40 -26.30 11.03 3.12
N GLN A 41 -26.72 12.12 3.78
CA GLN A 41 -25.97 12.72 4.87
C GLN A 41 -25.83 11.81 6.10
N ASN A 42 -26.76 10.88 6.30
CA ASN A 42 -26.82 9.94 7.43
C ASN A 42 -26.41 8.50 7.05
N VAL A 43 -25.60 8.35 6.02
CA VAL A 43 -25.12 7.05 5.56
C VAL A 43 -24.32 6.32 6.64
N LYS A 44 -24.52 4.99 6.77
CA LYS A 44 -23.64 4.11 7.53
C LYS A 44 -22.50 3.65 6.61
N MET A 45 -21.27 4.01 6.98
CA MET A 45 -20.10 3.81 6.13
C MET A 45 -18.94 3.16 6.89
N ILE A 46 -18.31 2.19 6.28
CA ILE A 46 -17.04 1.62 6.74
C ILE A 46 -15.92 2.13 5.83
N VAL A 47 -14.79 2.47 6.44
CA VAL A 47 -13.57 2.92 5.73
C VAL A 47 -12.32 2.27 6.36
N PRO A 48 -11.22 2.06 5.61
CA PRO A 48 -10.06 1.36 6.13
C PRO A 48 -9.10 2.25 6.96
N SER A 49 -9.32 3.57 7.07
CA SER A 49 -8.37 4.47 7.72
C SER A 49 -9.05 5.72 8.30
N LEU A 50 -8.38 6.33 9.26
CA LEU A 50 -8.76 7.64 9.80
C LEU A 50 -8.70 8.74 8.72
N TYR A 51 -7.72 8.62 7.79
CA TYR A 51 -7.64 9.52 6.64
C TYR A 51 -8.94 9.51 5.84
N LEU A 52 -9.44 8.33 5.45
CA LEU A 52 -10.71 8.24 4.73
C LEU A 52 -11.92 8.64 5.58
N LYS A 53 -11.93 8.32 6.87
CA LYS A 53 -12.99 8.79 7.78
C LYS A 53 -13.07 10.32 7.75
N LYS A 54 -11.94 11.02 7.94
CA LYS A 54 -11.88 12.49 7.88
C LYS A 54 -12.28 13.03 6.50
N TYR A 55 -11.82 12.38 5.43
CA TYR A 55 -12.20 12.75 4.07
C TYR A 55 -13.71 12.74 3.89
N TYR A 56 -14.39 11.64 4.23
CA TYR A 56 -15.84 11.55 4.08
C TYR A 56 -16.60 12.44 5.06
N GLN A 57 -16.14 12.59 6.29
CA GLN A 57 -16.74 13.52 7.26
C GLN A 57 -16.73 14.98 6.79
N SER A 58 -15.77 15.39 5.97
CA SER A 58 -15.74 16.74 5.40
C SER A 58 -16.87 17.02 4.39
N TYR A 59 -17.51 15.98 3.85
CA TYR A 59 -18.65 16.09 2.93
C TYR A 59 -19.98 15.68 3.59
N LEU A 60 -19.93 14.77 4.53
CA LEU A 60 -21.08 14.06 5.10
C LEU A 60 -21.08 14.24 6.62
N ALA A 61 -21.49 15.41 7.09
CA ALA A 61 -21.35 15.77 8.51
C ALA A 61 -22.14 14.87 9.47
N ASN A 62 -23.25 14.26 9.00
CA ASN A 62 -24.11 13.38 9.80
C ASN A 62 -23.91 11.89 9.49
N ALA A 63 -22.91 11.54 8.70
CA ALA A 63 -22.63 10.14 8.39
C ALA A 63 -22.07 9.41 9.61
N ASP A 64 -22.55 8.20 9.80
CA ASP A 64 -22.02 7.29 10.81
C ASP A 64 -20.89 6.45 10.18
N ILE A 65 -19.65 6.85 10.44
CA ILE A 65 -18.47 6.31 9.75
C ILE A 65 -17.58 5.58 10.75
N GLU A 66 -17.43 4.28 10.55
CA GLU A 66 -16.54 3.44 11.34
C GLU A 66 -15.29 3.00 10.59
N ILE A 67 -14.19 2.85 11.32
CA ILE A 67 -12.90 2.42 10.76
C ILE A 67 -12.78 0.91 10.95
N VAL A 68 -12.76 0.18 9.85
CA VAL A 68 -12.39 -1.23 9.80
C VAL A 68 -11.26 -1.36 8.76
N PRO A 69 -10.02 -1.58 9.18
CA PRO A 69 -8.88 -1.64 8.28
C PRO A 69 -8.95 -2.85 7.36
N ASN A 70 -8.13 -2.86 6.30
CA ASN A 70 -7.90 -4.08 5.56
C ASN A 70 -6.97 -5.00 6.35
N GLY A 71 -7.18 -6.31 6.25
CA GLY A 71 -6.36 -7.33 6.90
C GLY A 71 -5.35 -7.98 5.96
N ILE A 72 -4.42 -8.72 6.56
CA ILE A 72 -3.55 -9.68 5.87
C ILE A 72 -3.76 -11.08 6.47
N ASP A 73 -3.46 -12.09 5.66
CA ASP A 73 -3.47 -13.48 6.10
C ASP A 73 -2.15 -13.80 6.82
N LEU A 74 -2.21 -13.81 8.16
CA LEU A 74 -1.03 -14.09 8.99
C LEU A 74 -0.51 -15.50 8.81
N GLU A 75 -1.38 -16.50 8.58
CA GLU A 75 -0.96 -17.88 8.36
C GLU A 75 -0.03 -17.98 7.17
N THR A 76 -0.32 -17.24 6.11
CA THR A 76 0.53 -17.14 4.92
C THR A 76 1.94 -16.65 5.25
N TYR A 77 2.10 -15.68 6.17
CA TYR A 77 3.42 -15.15 6.55
C TYR A 77 4.15 -15.99 7.60
N GLN A 78 3.43 -16.87 8.31
CA GLN A 78 3.97 -17.75 9.34
C GLN A 78 4.18 -19.18 8.85
N SER A 79 3.53 -19.60 7.76
CA SER A 79 3.65 -20.93 7.19
C SER A 79 5.00 -21.13 6.48
N ASN A 80 5.40 -22.39 6.30
CA ASN A 80 6.58 -22.78 5.54
C ASN A 80 6.34 -22.59 4.02
N PHE A 81 6.21 -21.35 3.57
CA PHE A 81 6.22 -21.05 2.14
C PHE A 81 7.67 -21.03 1.62
N GLN A 82 7.83 -21.27 0.33
CA GLN A 82 9.14 -21.13 -0.31
C GLN A 82 9.28 -19.72 -0.89
N PRO A 83 10.08 -18.83 -0.25
CA PRO A 83 10.34 -17.51 -0.80
C PRO A 83 11.16 -17.64 -2.08
N ILE A 84 10.97 -16.72 -3.00
CA ILE A 84 11.86 -16.53 -4.14
C ILE A 84 13.26 -16.21 -3.61
N THR A 85 14.25 -16.89 -4.14
CA THR A 85 15.63 -16.71 -3.73
C THR A 85 16.34 -15.63 -4.56
N ARG A 86 17.39 -15.03 -3.99
CA ARG A 86 18.24 -14.07 -4.72
C ARG A 86 18.91 -14.71 -5.93
N SER A 87 19.28 -15.99 -5.85
CA SER A 87 19.90 -16.73 -6.95
C SER A 87 18.99 -16.92 -8.15
N GLU A 88 17.67 -17.11 -7.94
CA GLU A 88 16.70 -17.19 -9.04
C GLU A 88 16.61 -15.89 -9.86
N LEU A 89 16.97 -14.76 -9.23
CA LEU A 89 17.01 -13.45 -9.89
C LEU A 89 18.44 -13.00 -10.26
N ASN A 90 19.45 -13.89 -10.13
CA ASN A 90 20.86 -13.58 -10.35
C ASN A 90 21.35 -12.39 -9.50
N ILE A 91 20.91 -12.31 -8.24
CA ILE A 91 21.30 -11.29 -7.27
C ILE A 91 22.29 -11.91 -6.28
N SER A 92 23.46 -11.29 -6.15
CA SER A 92 24.50 -11.70 -5.22
C SER A 92 24.10 -11.46 -3.76
N PRO A 93 24.56 -12.29 -2.79
CA PRO A 93 24.27 -12.09 -1.37
C PRO A 93 24.70 -10.72 -0.81
N GLU A 94 25.76 -10.13 -1.37
CA GLU A 94 26.32 -8.84 -0.95
C GLU A 94 25.53 -7.64 -1.50
N GLU A 95 24.66 -7.86 -2.49
CA GLU A 95 23.86 -6.79 -3.07
C GLU A 95 22.65 -6.47 -2.19
N LYS A 96 22.36 -5.20 -2.03
CA LYS A 96 21.19 -4.70 -1.31
C LYS A 96 20.03 -4.45 -2.27
N ILE A 97 18.86 -4.94 -1.92
CA ILE A 97 17.65 -4.85 -2.76
C ILE A 97 16.74 -3.74 -2.25
N ILE A 98 16.62 -2.69 -3.07
CA ILE A 98 15.51 -1.74 -2.99
C ILE A 98 14.33 -2.37 -3.71
N PHE A 99 13.21 -2.51 -3.04
CA PHE A 99 12.05 -3.21 -3.56
C PHE A 99 10.87 -2.24 -3.74
N TYR A 100 10.20 -2.34 -4.86
CA TYR A 100 8.97 -1.61 -5.16
C TYR A 100 7.89 -2.60 -5.59
N ALA A 101 6.70 -2.47 -5.04
CA ALA A 101 5.50 -3.14 -5.52
C ALA A 101 4.38 -2.13 -5.75
N GLY A 102 3.71 -2.22 -6.90
CA GLY A 102 2.59 -1.35 -7.21
C GLY A 102 2.41 -1.11 -8.71
N ARG A 103 1.26 -0.56 -9.06
CA ARG A 103 0.96 -0.20 -10.46
C ARG A 103 1.99 0.80 -10.98
N ILE A 104 2.37 0.66 -12.26
CA ILE A 104 3.29 1.59 -12.92
C ILE A 104 2.51 2.78 -13.46
N VAL A 105 2.15 3.68 -12.55
CA VAL A 105 1.36 4.91 -12.81
C VAL A 105 1.97 6.10 -12.06
N PRO A 106 1.72 7.35 -12.50
CA PRO A 106 2.27 8.55 -11.86
C PRO A 106 2.00 8.62 -10.35
N ASP A 107 0.77 8.33 -9.95
CA ASP A 107 0.33 8.40 -8.56
C ASP A 107 1.16 7.52 -7.60
N LYS A 108 1.72 6.42 -8.09
CA LYS A 108 2.54 5.50 -7.28
C LYS A 108 4.02 5.89 -7.22
N GLY A 109 4.45 6.92 -7.94
CA GLY A 109 5.77 7.52 -7.83
C GLY A 109 6.94 6.69 -8.34
N ILE A 110 6.70 5.59 -9.07
CA ILE A 110 7.76 4.70 -9.56
C ILE A 110 8.79 5.41 -10.43
N LEU A 111 8.38 6.35 -11.30
CA LEU A 111 9.32 7.08 -12.14
C LEU A 111 10.32 7.89 -11.29
N LEU A 112 9.83 8.52 -10.23
CA LEU A 112 10.68 9.30 -9.31
C LEU A 112 11.65 8.39 -8.55
N LEU A 113 11.19 7.20 -8.11
CA LEU A 113 12.06 6.19 -7.51
C LEU A 113 13.13 5.70 -8.48
N MET A 114 12.80 5.45 -9.75
CA MET A 114 13.77 5.00 -10.75
C MET A 114 14.81 6.08 -11.08
N GLN A 115 14.41 7.35 -11.16
CA GLN A 115 15.32 8.47 -11.29
C GLN A 115 16.27 8.60 -10.09
N SER A 116 15.73 8.40 -8.90
CA SER A 116 16.51 8.35 -7.67
C SER A 116 17.50 7.18 -7.69
N PHE A 117 17.02 5.99 -8.06
CA PHE A 117 17.87 4.80 -8.11
C PHE A 117 18.95 4.88 -9.19
N GLU A 118 18.69 5.53 -10.31
CA GLU A 118 19.70 5.79 -11.36
C GLU A 118 20.90 6.57 -10.80
N LYS A 119 20.65 7.58 -9.95
CA LYS A 119 21.70 8.33 -9.24
C LYS A 119 22.45 7.44 -8.25
N LEU A 120 21.71 6.62 -7.47
CA LEU A 120 22.31 5.69 -6.52
C LEU A 120 23.17 4.63 -7.21
N ALA A 121 22.70 4.06 -8.30
CA ALA A 121 23.40 3.01 -9.04
C ALA A 121 24.74 3.49 -9.64
N ALA A 122 24.88 4.76 -9.94
CA ALA A 122 26.14 5.33 -10.40
C ALA A 122 27.24 5.32 -9.33
N ALA A 123 26.87 5.55 -8.07
CA ALA A 123 27.81 5.64 -6.95
C ALA A 123 27.93 4.32 -6.14
N HIS A 124 26.87 3.51 -6.09
CA HIS A 124 26.78 2.31 -5.26
C HIS A 124 26.56 1.06 -6.09
N LYS A 125 27.63 0.33 -6.40
CA LYS A 125 27.61 -0.85 -7.27
C LYS A 125 26.87 -2.07 -6.67
N ASN A 126 26.67 -2.09 -5.36
CA ASN A 126 26.06 -3.18 -4.62
C ASN A 126 24.54 -2.99 -4.40
N LEU A 127 23.89 -2.04 -5.09
CA LEU A 127 22.44 -1.85 -4.98
C LEU A 127 21.72 -2.46 -6.20
N LYS A 128 20.61 -3.10 -6.00
CA LYS A 128 19.65 -3.56 -7.01
C LYS A 128 18.28 -2.93 -6.76
N LEU A 129 17.54 -2.64 -7.82
CA LEU A 129 16.12 -2.27 -7.76
C LEU A 129 15.29 -3.43 -8.30
N VAL A 130 14.41 -3.98 -7.50
CA VAL A 130 13.42 -4.97 -7.91
C VAL A 130 12.05 -4.29 -7.97
N VAL A 131 11.40 -4.37 -9.11
CA VAL A 131 10.09 -3.74 -9.37
C VAL A 131 9.07 -4.81 -9.72
N ILE A 132 8.01 -4.89 -8.92
CA ILE A 132 6.84 -5.70 -9.19
C ILE A 132 5.67 -4.78 -9.51
N GLY A 133 5.03 -5.02 -10.63
CA GLY A 133 3.88 -4.27 -11.08
C GLY A 133 3.79 -4.18 -12.59
N ASP A 134 2.63 -3.79 -13.07
CA ASP A 134 2.37 -3.69 -14.49
C ASP A 134 1.78 -2.33 -14.86
N TYR A 135 1.81 -2.07 -16.14
CA TYR A 135 1.23 -0.89 -16.75
C TYR A 135 -0.30 -1.07 -16.83
N THR A 136 -1.00 -0.54 -15.84
CA THR A 136 -2.47 -0.51 -15.91
C THR A 136 -2.95 0.35 -17.08
N GLU A 137 -4.15 0.06 -17.56
CA GLU A 137 -4.78 0.88 -18.58
C GLU A 137 -5.05 2.31 -18.06
N MET A 138 -4.22 3.25 -18.42
CA MET A 138 -4.43 4.70 -18.28
C MET A 138 -5.20 5.23 -19.51
N SER A 139 -5.78 6.43 -19.43
CA SER A 139 -6.40 7.06 -20.60
C SER A 139 -5.42 7.22 -21.77
N LYS A 140 -5.88 7.20 -23.01
CA LYS A 140 -5.03 7.06 -24.21
C LYS A 140 -4.01 8.19 -24.42
N SER A 141 -4.19 9.38 -23.83
CA SER A 141 -3.34 10.57 -24.07
C SER A 141 -2.02 10.60 -23.31
N ASP A 142 -1.97 10.10 -22.05
CA ASP A 142 -0.80 10.26 -21.17
C ASP A 142 0.07 9.01 -21.00
N LYS A 143 -0.44 7.86 -21.47
CA LYS A 143 0.20 6.54 -21.33
C LYS A 143 1.60 6.44 -21.95
N GLY A 144 1.75 7.01 -23.12
CA GLY A 144 2.95 6.74 -23.93
C GLY A 144 4.23 7.33 -23.34
N ALA A 145 4.19 8.54 -22.80
CA ALA A 145 5.40 9.23 -22.33
C ALA A 145 5.88 8.70 -20.98
N TYR A 146 4.98 8.56 -19.99
CA TYR A 146 5.34 8.07 -18.66
C TYR A 146 5.92 6.65 -18.72
N GLN A 147 5.22 5.75 -19.41
CA GLN A 147 5.68 4.36 -19.58
C GLN A 147 6.98 4.25 -20.36
N ARG A 148 7.18 5.10 -21.40
CA ARG A 148 8.46 5.16 -22.12
C ARG A 148 9.59 5.60 -21.18
N ASN A 149 9.39 6.64 -20.38
CA ASN A 149 10.41 7.12 -19.45
C ASN A 149 10.81 6.03 -18.44
N VAL A 150 9.83 5.30 -17.85
CA VAL A 150 10.11 4.19 -16.95
C VAL A 150 10.94 3.10 -17.66
N ARG A 151 10.55 2.70 -18.88
CA ARG A 151 11.28 1.69 -19.65
C ARG A 151 12.68 2.14 -20.06
N GLU A 152 12.85 3.40 -20.43
CA GLU A 152 14.15 3.94 -20.82
C GLU A 152 15.13 3.98 -19.62
N ILE A 153 14.65 4.34 -18.42
CA ILE A 153 15.50 4.26 -17.23
C ILE A 153 15.84 2.79 -16.92
N ALA A 154 14.88 1.88 -16.98
CA ALA A 154 15.13 0.46 -16.76
C ALA A 154 16.18 -0.10 -17.73
N LYS A 155 16.11 0.27 -19.03
CA LYS A 155 17.12 -0.11 -20.02
C LYS A 155 18.52 0.43 -19.69
N ARG A 156 18.63 1.69 -19.23
CA ARG A 156 19.92 2.26 -18.83
C ARG A 156 20.50 1.60 -17.60
N LEU A 157 19.63 1.23 -16.65
CA LEU A 157 20.02 0.51 -15.42
C LEU A 157 20.45 -0.95 -15.67
N LYS A 158 20.05 -1.54 -16.80
CA LYS A 158 20.40 -2.94 -17.18
C LYS A 158 20.08 -3.92 -16.06
N ASP A 159 21.04 -4.76 -15.71
CA ASP A 159 20.95 -5.77 -14.64
C ASP A 159 20.76 -5.18 -13.22
N ARG A 160 20.93 -3.87 -13.07
CA ARG A 160 20.70 -3.17 -11.79
C ARG A 160 19.24 -2.94 -11.47
N CYS A 161 18.34 -3.04 -12.47
CA CYS A 161 16.89 -2.92 -12.31
C CYS A 161 16.19 -4.14 -12.89
N ILE A 162 15.57 -4.92 -12.02
CA ILE A 162 14.84 -6.15 -12.38
C ILE A 162 13.35 -5.85 -12.37
N MET A 163 12.73 -5.88 -13.55
CA MET A 163 11.30 -5.67 -13.74
C MET A 163 10.61 -7.03 -13.84
N LEU A 164 9.87 -7.43 -12.80
CA LEU A 164 9.23 -8.76 -12.73
C LEU A 164 7.82 -8.79 -13.34
N GLY A 165 7.27 -7.62 -13.72
CA GLY A 165 5.89 -7.55 -14.20
C GLY A 165 4.86 -7.72 -13.10
N SER A 166 3.63 -8.11 -13.48
CA SER A 166 2.54 -8.33 -12.53
C SER A 166 2.68 -9.70 -11.86
N ILE A 167 2.64 -9.70 -10.55
CA ILE A 167 2.59 -10.91 -9.72
C ILE A 167 1.20 -10.97 -9.08
N PRO A 168 0.52 -12.13 -9.09
CA PRO A 168 -0.75 -12.28 -8.39
C PRO A 168 -0.63 -11.92 -6.90
N PRO A 169 -1.60 -11.19 -6.33
CA PRO A 169 -1.56 -10.76 -4.93
C PRO A 169 -1.28 -11.89 -3.95
N GLU A 170 -1.89 -13.05 -4.19
CA GLU A 170 -1.73 -14.26 -3.38
C GLU A 170 -0.34 -14.90 -3.46
N LYS A 171 0.58 -14.37 -4.27
CA LYS A 171 1.99 -14.80 -4.36
C LYS A 171 2.96 -13.74 -3.88
N MET A 172 2.50 -12.53 -3.57
CA MET A 172 3.38 -11.42 -3.20
C MET A 172 4.21 -11.70 -1.96
N TYR A 173 3.68 -12.45 -1.00
CA TYR A 173 4.40 -12.85 0.21
C TYR A 173 5.70 -13.64 -0.07
N CYS A 174 5.79 -14.33 -1.22
CA CYS A 174 7.02 -15.01 -1.63
C CYS A 174 8.14 -14.05 -2.06
N TYR A 175 7.80 -12.83 -2.45
CA TYR A 175 8.74 -11.85 -3.01
C TYR A 175 9.23 -10.83 -1.99
N TYR A 176 8.40 -10.42 -1.02
CA TYR A 176 8.82 -9.46 0.01
C TYR A 176 10.09 -9.89 0.77
N PRO A 177 10.34 -11.19 1.06
CA PRO A 177 11.57 -11.64 1.71
C PRO A 177 12.87 -11.25 0.98
N LEU A 178 12.83 -10.98 -0.32
CA LEU A 178 13.99 -10.49 -1.09
C LEU A 178 14.47 -9.12 -0.63
N ALA A 179 13.56 -8.25 -0.16
CA ALA A 179 13.83 -6.85 0.09
C ALA A 179 14.79 -6.62 1.27
N ASP A 180 15.76 -5.73 1.10
CA ASP A 180 16.47 -5.07 2.20
C ASP A 180 15.75 -3.78 2.62
N LEU A 181 15.01 -3.14 1.70
CA LEU A 181 14.16 -1.98 1.96
C LEU A 181 13.03 -1.91 0.93
N VAL A 182 11.79 -1.83 1.38
CA VAL A 182 10.63 -1.58 0.52
C VAL A 182 10.36 -0.09 0.48
N VAL A 183 10.32 0.50 -0.73
CA VAL A 183 10.11 1.95 -0.92
C VAL A 183 8.76 2.20 -1.58
N ILE A 184 7.93 3.04 -0.94
CA ILE A 184 6.57 3.38 -1.39
C ILE A 184 6.47 4.90 -1.56
N PRO A 185 6.89 5.44 -2.71
CA PRO A 185 7.00 6.88 -2.94
C PRO A 185 5.71 7.46 -3.53
N SER A 186 4.55 7.07 -3.02
CA SER A 186 3.25 7.50 -3.53
C SER A 186 3.12 9.02 -3.61
N GLN A 187 2.64 9.50 -4.76
CA GLN A 187 2.45 10.93 -5.03
C GLN A 187 1.03 11.39 -4.68
N PHE A 188 0.13 10.49 -4.39
CA PHE A 188 -1.25 10.78 -4.00
C PHE A 188 -1.53 10.36 -2.55
N GLN A 189 -2.66 10.79 -2.03
CA GLN A 189 -3.12 10.44 -0.69
C GLN A 189 -3.61 8.99 -0.67
N GLU A 190 -2.78 8.08 -0.18
CA GLU A 190 -3.13 6.65 -0.10
C GLU A 190 -4.29 6.44 0.88
N PRO A 191 -5.37 5.80 0.48
CA PRO A 191 -6.47 5.50 1.40
C PRO A 191 -6.06 4.61 2.57
N PHE A 192 -5.18 3.62 2.33
CA PHE A 192 -4.66 2.68 3.32
C PHE A 192 -3.24 2.20 2.97
N CYS A 193 -3.04 1.54 1.85
CA CYS A 193 -1.80 0.97 1.33
C CYS A 193 -1.50 -0.46 1.79
N MET A 194 -2.07 -1.45 1.05
CA MET A 194 -1.82 -2.87 1.29
C MET A 194 -0.34 -3.24 1.20
N VAL A 195 0.38 -2.71 0.20
CA VAL A 195 1.82 -3.00 0.00
C VAL A 195 2.65 -2.72 1.26
N ALA A 196 2.30 -1.66 2.02
CA ALA A 196 3.04 -1.34 3.22
C ALA A 196 2.80 -2.37 4.33
N ILE A 197 1.54 -2.75 4.61
CA ILE A 197 1.24 -3.76 5.65
C ILE A 197 1.72 -5.15 5.25
N GLU A 198 1.69 -5.51 3.96
CA GLU A 198 2.22 -6.77 3.44
C GLU A 198 3.75 -6.85 3.63
N ALA A 199 4.47 -5.79 3.27
CA ALA A 199 5.92 -5.72 3.46
C ALA A 199 6.31 -5.76 4.95
N MET A 200 5.59 -5.00 5.80
CA MET A 200 5.77 -5.03 7.25
C MET A 200 5.46 -6.43 7.82
N GLY A 201 4.36 -7.06 7.39
CA GLY A 201 4.02 -8.44 7.76
C GLY A 201 5.10 -9.45 7.40
N ALA A 202 5.79 -9.24 6.28
CA ALA A 202 6.97 -10.01 5.88
C ALA A 202 8.25 -9.66 6.68
N GLY A 203 8.17 -8.81 7.70
CA GLY A 203 9.30 -8.37 8.51
C GLY A 203 10.30 -7.49 7.76
N LYS A 204 9.85 -6.77 6.72
CA LYS A 204 10.72 -5.92 5.92
C LYS A 204 10.59 -4.45 6.30
N PRO A 205 11.71 -3.71 6.38
CA PRO A 205 11.67 -2.29 6.61
C PRO A 205 11.00 -1.58 5.44
N VAL A 206 10.14 -0.62 5.75
CA VAL A 206 9.41 0.19 4.78
C VAL A 206 9.84 1.66 4.86
N LEU A 207 10.00 2.30 3.71
CA LEU A 207 10.25 3.73 3.57
C LEU A 207 9.12 4.31 2.71
N VAL A 208 8.22 5.08 3.32
CA VAL A 208 6.95 5.49 2.70
C VAL A 208 6.81 7.01 2.62
N SER A 209 6.05 7.50 1.65
CA SER A 209 5.61 8.90 1.66
C SER A 209 4.64 9.16 2.81
N THR A 210 4.59 10.40 3.32
CA THR A 210 3.71 10.80 4.43
C THR A 210 2.32 11.18 3.97
N ARG A 211 1.75 10.44 2.98
CA ARG A 211 0.50 10.79 2.30
C ARG A 211 -0.62 9.80 2.62
N GLY A 212 -1.73 10.35 3.11
CA GLY A 212 -2.94 9.58 3.42
C GLY A 212 -2.81 8.68 4.64
N GLY A 213 -3.43 7.49 4.59
CA GLY A 213 -3.54 6.56 5.71
C GLY A 213 -2.24 5.85 6.10
N MET A 214 -1.18 5.89 5.28
CA MET A 214 0.08 5.18 5.59
C MET A 214 0.72 5.63 6.91
N THR A 215 0.61 6.92 7.24
CA THR A 215 1.16 7.47 8.49
C THR A 215 0.43 7.01 9.75
N GLU A 216 -0.69 6.32 9.60
CA GLU A 216 -1.44 5.78 10.73
C GLU A 216 -0.75 4.54 11.32
N PHE A 217 -0.02 3.79 10.53
CA PHE A 217 0.66 2.57 10.94
C PHE A 217 2.16 2.55 10.67
N VAL A 218 2.66 3.31 9.71
CA VAL A 218 4.11 3.53 9.56
C VAL A 218 4.49 4.75 10.40
N LYS A 219 5.15 4.50 11.54
CA LYS A 219 5.64 5.54 12.46
C LYS A 219 7.15 5.65 12.32
N GLU A 220 7.63 6.88 12.12
CA GLU A 220 9.04 7.18 11.91
C GLU A 220 9.93 6.58 13.01
N ASN A 221 10.94 5.81 12.60
CA ASN A 221 11.90 5.13 13.49
C ASN A 221 11.26 4.17 14.53
N THR A 222 9.99 3.77 14.32
CA THR A 222 9.30 2.85 15.24
C THR A 222 8.78 1.63 14.48
N THR A 223 7.90 1.82 13.49
CA THR A 223 7.34 0.74 12.68
C THR A 223 7.76 0.82 11.21
N GLY A 224 8.51 1.86 10.84
CA GLY A 224 9.04 2.12 9.51
C GLY A 224 9.68 3.49 9.40
N PHE A 225 9.83 3.99 8.18
CA PHE A 225 10.54 5.23 7.88
C PHE A 225 9.75 6.08 6.89
N HIS A 226 9.96 7.40 6.94
CA HIS A 226 9.28 8.35 6.09
C HIS A 226 10.22 9.01 5.06
N LEU A 227 9.76 9.08 3.83
CA LEU A 227 10.36 9.93 2.79
C LEU A 227 10.13 11.40 3.15
N LYS A 228 11.16 12.22 3.00
CA LYS A 228 11.10 13.65 3.27
C LYS A 228 10.44 14.41 2.14
N GLU A 229 9.62 15.38 2.49
CA GLU A 229 9.05 16.33 1.53
C GLU A 229 9.98 17.57 1.37
N PRO A 230 10.09 18.16 0.19
CA PRO A 230 9.48 17.68 -1.06
C PRO A 230 10.21 16.43 -1.60
N MET A 231 9.43 15.45 -2.06
CA MET A 231 10.01 14.26 -2.69
C MET A 231 10.61 14.62 -4.06
N THR A 232 11.93 14.50 -4.14
CA THR A 232 12.72 14.64 -5.36
C THR A 232 13.59 13.40 -5.53
N ALA A 233 14.17 13.20 -6.71
CA ALA A 233 15.11 12.09 -6.91
C ALA A 233 16.29 12.16 -5.92
N ASP A 234 16.77 13.36 -5.56
CA ASP A 234 17.87 13.54 -4.62
C ASP A 234 17.45 13.26 -3.17
N SER A 235 16.27 13.76 -2.73
CA SER A 235 15.80 13.49 -1.38
C SER A 235 15.52 11.99 -1.18
N ILE A 236 14.87 11.33 -2.13
CA ILE A 236 14.61 9.88 -2.07
C ILE A 236 15.93 9.09 -2.04
N SER A 237 16.93 9.46 -2.88
CA SER A 237 18.25 8.83 -2.86
C SER A 237 18.91 8.94 -1.48
N SER A 238 18.89 10.14 -0.91
CA SER A 238 19.43 10.39 0.44
C SER A 238 18.70 9.60 1.52
N ASP A 239 17.37 9.56 1.47
CA ASP A 239 16.55 8.86 2.47
C ASP A 239 16.76 7.33 2.38
N ILE A 240 16.87 6.76 1.16
CA ILE A 240 17.20 5.34 0.97
C ILE A 240 18.54 5.00 1.64
N LEU A 241 19.61 5.79 1.36
CA LEU A 241 20.92 5.52 1.93
C LEU A 241 20.93 5.66 3.45
N LYS A 242 20.28 6.69 3.99
CA LYS A 242 20.16 6.90 5.43
C LYS A 242 19.41 5.76 6.11
N THR A 243 18.31 5.31 5.50
CA THR A 243 17.51 4.22 6.03
C THR A 243 18.28 2.90 6.01
N LEU A 244 18.98 2.58 4.91
CA LEU A 244 19.81 1.37 4.84
C LEU A 244 21.01 1.39 5.81
N ALA A 245 21.50 2.55 6.17
CA ALA A 245 22.61 2.73 7.12
C ALA A 245 22.12 2.87 8.58
N ASN A 246 20.82 2.85 8.83
CA ASN A 246 20.27 3.00 10.18
C ASN A 246 20.60 1.75 11.02
N PRO A 247 21.29 1.88 12.16
CA PRO A 247 21.65 0.73 13.01
C PRO A 247 20.40 0.01 13.58
N GLU A 248 19.27 0.72 13.72
CA GLU A 248 18.01 0.17 14.23
C GLU A 248 17.11 -0.41 13.12
N LEU A 249 17.58 -0.48 11.86
CA LEU A 249 16.78 -0.90 10.71
C LEU A 249 16.03 -2.22 10.96
N THR A 250 16.73 -3.22 11.49
CA THR A 250 16.15 -4.55 11.77
C THR A 250 15.17 -4.51 12.94
N ALA A 251 15.47 -3.73 13.98
CA ALA A 251 14.58 -3.59 15.13
C ALA A 251 13.29 -2.89 14.75
N VAL A 252 13.37 -1.81 13.95
CA VAL A 252 12.20 -1.09 13.42
C VAL A 252 11.37 -1.99 12.50
N ALA A 253 11.99 -2.79 11.64
CA ALA A 253 11.27 -3.74 10.79
C ALA A 253 10.53 -4.79 11.62
N LYS A 254 11.16 -5.31 12.69
CA LYS A 254 10.53 -6.27 13.61
C LYS A 254 9.35 -5.64 14.35
N GLN A 255 9.50 -4.43 14.88
CA GLN A 255 8.38 -3.71 15.50
C GLN A 255 7.24 -3.46 14.53
N GLY A 256 7.56 -3.15 13.26
CA GLY A 256 6.56 -3.01 12.19
C GLY A 256 5.81 -4.32 11.95
N GLN A 257 6.50 -5.45 11.93
CA GLN A 257 5.89 -6.77 11.78
C GLN A 257 4.94 -7.08 12.95
N ASP A 258 5.42 -6.89 14.18
CA ASP A 258 4.61 -7.15 15.39
C ASP A 258 3.36 -6.27 15.39
N PHE A 259 3.51 -4.98 15.06
CA PHE A 259 2.38 -4.07 14.93
C PHE A 259 1.33 -4.57 13.92
N VAL A 260 1.76 -5.04 12.75
CA VAL A 260 0.84 -5.58 11.74
C VAL A 260 0.15 -6.84 12.24
N PHE A 261 0.86 -7.72 12.91
CA PHE A 261 0.30 -8.96 13.44
C PHE A 261 -0.75 -8.70 14.54
N ASP A 262 -0.52 -7.71 15.37
CA ASP A 262 -1.43 -7.34 16.45
C ASP A 262 -2.70 -6.62 15.97
N HIS A 263 -2.62 -5.89 14.82
CA HIS A 263 -3.68 -4.96 14.44
C HIS A 263 -4.37 -5.28 13.11
N TYR A 264 -3.76 -6.08 12.23
CA TYR A 264 -4.23 -6.26 10.85
C TYR A 264 -4.39 -7.72 10.43
N SER A 265 -4.56 -8.66 11.38
CA SER A 265 -4.99 -10.02 11.07
C SER A 265 -6.43 -10.02 10.55
N TRP A 266 -6.74 -10.88 9.59
CA TRP A 266 -8.12 -11.03 9.13
C TRP A 266 -9.09 -11.39 10.24
N ASP A 267 -8.67 -12.19 11.23
CA ASP A 267 -9.53 -12.55 12.38
C ASP A 267 -9.90 -11.30 13.19
N GLY A 268 -8.91 -10.48 13.56
CA GLY A 268 -9.16 -9.25 14.31
C GLY A 268 -9.97 -8.21 13.50
N VAL A 269 -9.70 -8.10 12.19
CA VAL A 269 -10.46 -7.22 11.30
C VAL A 269 -11.91 -7.68 11.14
N THR A 270 -12.14 -9.00 11.01
CA THR A 270 -13.50 -9.59 10.91
C THR A 270 -14.28 -9.38 12.20
N GLN A 271 -13.65 -9.63 13.36
CA GLN A 271 -14.30 -9.37 14.65
C GLN A 271 -14.72 -7.89 14.76
N ARG A 272 -13.84 -6.97 14.43
CA ARG A 272 -14.16 -5.53 14.44
C ARG A 272 -15.30 -5.17 13.46
N PHE A 273 -15.30 -5.79 12.29
CA PHE A 273 -16.39 -5.61 11.33
C PHE A 273 -17.73 -6.07 11.90
N GLU A 274 -17.77 -7.25 12.52
CA GLU A 274 -18.96 -7.81 13.16
C GLU A 274 -19.46 -6.91 14.30
N GLU A 275 -18.57 -6.41 15.16
CA GLU A 275 -18.89 -5.46 16.23
C GLU A 275 -19.55 -4.18 15.68
N VAL A 276 -19.01 -3.62 14.60
CA VAL A 276 -19.58 -2.43 13.95
C VAL A 276 -20.99 -2.71 13.42
N ILE A 277 -21.16 -3.83 12.72
CA ILE A 277 -22.49 -4.23 12.18
C ILE A 277 -23.50 -4.47 13.30
N HIS A 278 -23.10 -5.16 14.36
CA HIS A 278 -23.93 -5.40 15.54
C HIS A 278 -24.38 -4.06 16.16
N ASN A 279 -23.44 -3.16 16.46
CA ASN A 279 -23.74 -1.86 17.08
C ASN A 279 -24.68 -0.98 16.22
N TRP A 280 -24.69 -1.18 14.92
CA TRP A 280 -25.56 -0.39 14.03
C TRP A 280 -26.96 -0.94 13.85
N PHE A 281 -27.18 -2.21 14.09
CA PHE A 281 -28.42 -2.87 13.68
C PHE A 281 -29.06 -3.78 14.73
N GLU A 282 -28.41 -4.01 15.83
CA GLU A 282 -28.93 -4.75 17.00
C GLU A 282 -29.03 -3.89 18.24
#